data_119bc079d4acab3da4e89295ce3acb78
#
_entry.id   119bc079d4acab3da4e89295ce3acb78
#
_cell.length_a   1.000
_cell.length_b   1.000
_cell.length_c   1.000
_cell.angle_alpha   90.00
_cell.angle_beta   90.00
_cell.angle_gamma   90.00
#
_symmetry.space_group_name_H-M   'P 1'
#
loop_
_entity.id
_entity.type
_entity.pdbx_description
1 polymer ?
#
loop_
_entity_poly.entity_id
_entity_poly.type
_entity_poly.pdbx_seq_one_letter_code
_entity_poly.pdbx_strand_id
1 'polypeptide(L)' 'MMSAEEIRAVVTGAIDETGATGLGDIGQVMPIIMQRGAGAIDGKMANVILRELLG' A
#
# COMPACT_ATOMS: atom_id res chain seq x y z
N MET A 1 -1.60 -8.71 -13.26
CA MET A 1 -1.36 -8.47 -11.82
C MET A 1 0.04 -7.95 -11.59
N MET A 2 0.17 -7.01 -10.68
CA MET A 2 1.48 -6.49 -10.31
C MET A 2 2.28 -7.51 -9.52
N SER A 3 3.60 -7.51 -9.69
CA SER A 3 4.49 -8.32 -8.87
C SER A 3 4.59 -7.73 -7.48
N ALA A 4 5.14 -8.49 -6.53
CA ALA A 4 5.33 -8.00 -5.17
C ALA A 4 6.21 -6.75 -5.13
N GLU A 5 7.22 -6.69 -5.98
CA GLU A 5 8.10 -5.52 -6.06
C GLU A 5 7.34 -4.27 -6.54
N GLU A 6 6.49 -4.45 -7.53
CA GLU A 6 5.67 -3.34 -8.04
C GLU A 6 4.68 -2.85 -6.99
N ILE A 7 4.04 -3.79 -6.30
CA ILE A 7 3.10 -3.45 -5.23
C ILE A 7 3.83 -2.71 -4.11
N ARG A 8 5.03 -3.17 -3.75
CA ARG A 8 5.83 -2.50 -2.72
C ARG A 8 6.15 -1.06 -3.12
N ALA A 9 6.47 -0.81 -4.38
CA ALA A 9 6.75 0.53 -4.86
C ALA A 9 5.52 1.44 -4.75
N VAL A 10 4.35 0.92 -5.11
CA VAL A 10 3.09 1.66 -5.00
C VAL A 10 2.78 1.95 -3.53
N VAL A 11 2.94 0.96 -2.66
CA VAL A 11 2.69 1.11 -1.23
C VAL A 11 3.62 2.15 -0.62
N THR A 12 4.91 2.08 -0.95
CA THR A 12 5.89 3.03 -0.45
C THR A 12 5.55 4.45 -0.87
N GLY A 13 5.17 4.64 -2.13
CA GLY A 13 4.75 5.94 -2.64
C GLY A 13 3.51 6.46 -1.93
N ALA A 14 2.55 5.59 -1.67
CA ALA A 14 1.33 5.98 -0.97
C ALA A 14 1.62 6.38 0.48
N ILE A 15 2.50 5.67 1.16
CA ILE A 15 2.91 6.01 2.52
C ILE A 15 3.58 7.38 2.53
N ASP A 16 4.47 7.62 1.58
CA ASP A 16 5.18 8.90 1.48
C ASP A 16 4.22 10.05 1.23
N GLU A 17 3.24 9.84 0.37
CA GLU A 17 2.25 10.87 0.05
C GLU A 17 1.33 11.20 1.23
N THR A 18 0.91 10.19 1.97
CA THR A 18 -0.01 10.38 3.09
C THR A 18 0.69 10.75 4.38
N GLY A 19 1.99 10.53 4.46
CA GLY A 19 2.73 10.75 5.70
C GLY A 19 2.38 9.72 6.77
N ALA A 20 1.92 8.53 6.37
CA ALA A 20 1.54 7.48 7.32
C ALA A 20 2.74 7.07 8.17
N THR A 21 2.51 6.90 9.46
CA THR A 21 3.59 6.60 10.41
C THR A 21 3.38 5.32 11.22
N GLY A 22 2.22 4.68 11.10
CA GLY A 22 1.94 3.49 11.88
C GLY A 22 0.76 2.71 11.35
N LEU A 23 0.49 1.57 11.99
CA LEU A 23 -0.56 0.65 11.58
C LEU A 23 -1.95 1.29 11.59
N GLY A 24 -2.16 2.29 12.44
CA GLY A 24 -3.45 2.99 12.50
C GLY A 24 -3.77 3.76 11.23
N ASP A 25 -2.79 4.02 10.39
CA ASP A 25 -2.98 4.76 9.15
C ASP A 25 -3.30 3.89 7.96
N ILE A 26 -3.33 2.57 8.14
CA ILE A 26 -3.60 1.62 7.04
C ILE A 26 -4.93 1.95 6.35
N GLY A 27 -5.96 2.28 7.12
CA GLY A 27 -7.26 2.62 6.56
C GLY A 27 -7.26 3.84 5.67
N GLN A 28 -6.27 4.73 5.82
CA GLN A 28 -6.14 5.91 4.97
C GLN A 28 -5.27 5.63 3.75
N VAL A 29 -4.32 4.72 3.86
CA VAL A 29 -3.38 4.43 2.79
C VAL A 29 -3.97 3.44 1.78
N MET A 30 -4.74 2.46 2.24
CA MET A 30 -5.28 1.41 1.37
C MET A 30 -6.10 1.95 0.19
N PRO A 31 -7.03 2.90 0.38
CA PRO A 31 -7.78 3.43 -0.76
C PRO A 31 -6.88 4.04 -1.83
N ILE A 32 -5.81 4.70 -1.40
CA ILE A 32 -4.84 5.31 -2.33
C ILE A 32 -4.10 4.24 -3.11
N ILE A 33 -3.67 3.18 -2.42
CA ILE A 33 -2.98 2.06 -3.04
C ILE A 33 -3.88 1.39 -4.09
N MET A 34 -5.12 1.14 -3.74
CA MET A 34 -6.06 0.48 -4.64
C MET A 34 -6.37 1.36 -5.85
N GLN A 35 -6.46 2.67 -5.65
CA GLN A 35 -6.69 3.60 -6.73
C GLN A 35 -5.51 3.64 -7.70
N ARG A 36 -4.30 3.67 -7.18
CA ARG A 36 -3.09 3.66 -8.00
C ARG A 36 -2.91 2.37 -8.76
N GLY A 37 -3.26 1.25 -8.11
CA GLY A 37 -3.16 -0.06 -8.73
C GLY A 37 -4.23 -0.33 -9.78
N ALA A 38 -5.34 0.41 -9.74
CA ALA A 38 -6.42 0.33 -10.71
C ALA A 38 -6.91 -1.11 -10.93
N GLY A 39 -7.00 -1.89 -9.86
CA GLY A 39 -7.45 -3.27 -9.95
C GLY A 39 -6.36 -4.28 -10.27
N ALA A 40 -5.14 -3.83 -10.54
CA ALA A 40 -4.01 -4.73 -10.82
C ALA A 40 -3.27 -5.14 -9.54
N ILE A 41 -3.64 -4.58 -8.40
CA ILE A 41 -3.04 -4.92 -7.11
C ILE A 41 -3.94 -5.87 -6.34
N ASP A 42 -3.35 -6.95 -5.82
CA ASP A 42 -4.03 -7.82 -4.88
C ASP A 42 -4.09 -7.09 -3.53
N GLY A 43 -5.29 -6.74 -3.10
CA GLY A 43 -5.49 -6.01 -1.86
C GLY A 43 -4.92 -6.72 -0.64
N LYS A 44 -4.97 -8.05 -0.63
CA LYS A 44 -4.43 -8.84 0.48
C LYS A 44 -2.91 -8.70 0.55
N MET A 45 -2.23 -8.77 -0.60
CA MET A 45 -0.78 -8.62 -0.65
C MET A 45 -0.37 -7.19 -0.30
N ALA A 46 -1.11 -6.20 -0.81
CA ALA A 46 -0.85 -4.80 -0.48
C ALA A 46 -0.97 -4.57 1.02
N ASN A 47 -1.97 -5.17 1.65
CA ASN A 47 -2.15 -5.05 3.10
C ASN A 47 -0.97 -5.63 3.86
N VAL A 48 -0.49 -6.81 3.46
CA VAL A 48 0.66 -7.45 4.11
C VAL A 48 1.91 -6.57 3.97
N ILE A 49 2.16 -6.07 2.78
CA ILE A 49 3.34 -5.22 2.54
C ILE A 49 3.23 -3.93 3.34
N LEU A 50 2.06 -3.33 3.35
CA LEU A 50 1.82 -2.10 4.09
C LEU A 50 2.07 -2.28 5.59
N ARG A 51 1.61 -3.38 6.14
CA ARG A 51 1.83 -3.70 7.56
C ARG A 51 3.31 -3.91 7.87
N GLU A 52 4.04 -4.53 6.95
CA GLU A 52 5.48 -4.71 7.12
C GLU A 52 6.21 -3.37 7.14
N LEU A 53 5.80 -2.45 6.27
CA LEU A 53 6.46 -1.15 6.18
C LEU A 53 6.08 -0.21 7.32
N LEU A 54 4.86 -0.29 7.81
CA LEU A 54 4.38 0.59 8.89
C LEU A 54 4.52 -0.03 10.28
N GLY A 55 4.54 -1.33 10.33
CA GLY A 55 4.70 -2.05 11.59
C GLY A 55 6.14 -2.31 11.91
#